data_abc9035ad71c77aaf7a24ed78a89c3e9
#
_entry.id   abc9035ad71c77aaf7a24ed78a89c3e9
#
_cell.length_a   1.000
_cell.length_b   1.000
_cell.length_c   1.000
_cell.angle_alpha   90.00
_cell.angle_beta   90.00
_cell.angle_gamma   90.00
#
_symmetry.space_group_name_H-M   'P 1'
#
loop_
_entity.id
_entity.type
_entity.pdbx_description
1 polymer ?
#
loop_
_entity_poly.entity_id
_entity_poly.type
_entity_poly.pdbx_seq_one_letter_code
_entity_poly.pdbx_strand_id
1 'polypeptide(L)'
;ALVISVCIVILGLISLLSLKQESYPDVTPPQVRVSASYQGASAEVIESSVATVLENKLNGVENMTYMTSTSTDGSYSLTLYFKVGTDKNINLMNVQNLIQRVQSQLPEEVQRTGVTAISRSSGAGAIILTLYPEYGNWSQLDLTNYGSIYIKDELKRVEGVADVGVFGGGNYSMRIWLDPQKMAGMNISVSEVQTAIKNQNTQVATGALGQLPTDEAQALQLTLKTPGRLDDVKQFENIVIRSNTDGSNVKIKDIARVELGAESYSNLGLVNGKPSAVVVISQLPDANIINLSKAVKAKVNEINSRLTNGIKIQYVKDDADFIHESMKEVEFTILLTALIVVIIIFLFLGDGMATLVPCATIPVSLVGTFFALKAFGMTINLLSLFALVLAVGVVVDDAIVVIENVKRHIEEGKSAIIATQPSQPSYSLLWKK
;
A
#
# COMPACT_ATOMS: atom_id res chain seq x y z
N ALA A 1 34.30 -18.37 -28.03
CA ALA A 1 33.51 -17.11 -28.02
C ALA A 1 32.01 -17.38 -28.22
N LEU A 2 31.60 -17.98 -29.35
CA LEU A 2 30.19 -18.15 -29.71
C LEU A 2 29.36 -18.92 -28.65
N VAL A 3 29.91 -20.02 -28.09
CA VAL A 3 29.23 -20.78 -27.03
C VAL A 3 29.01 -19.94 -25.78
N ILE A 4 30.02 -19.16 -25.38
CA ILE A 4 29.90 -18.25 -24.20
C ILE A 4 28.84 -17.20 -24.47
N SER A 5 28.79 -16.57 -25.64
CA SER A 5 27.78 -15.59 -26.00
C SER A 5 26.38 -16.17 -25.98
N VAL A 6 26.20 -17.38 -26.50
CA VAL A 6 24.90 -18.10 -26.45
C VAL A 6 24.48 -18.39 -25.01
N CYS A 7 25.40 -18.86 -24.15
CA CYS A 7 25.13 -19.08 -22.73
C CYS A 7 24.70 -17.77 -22.01
N ILE A 8 25.40 -16.67 -22.28
CA ILE A 8 25.08 -15.36 -21.71
C ILE A 8 23.66 -14.93 -22.13
N VAL A 9 23.32 -15.09 -23.42
CA VAL A 9 22.00 -14.75 -23.92
C VAL A 9 20.90 -15.60 -23.26
N ILE A 10 21.10 -16.91 -23.13
CA ILE A 10 20.12 -17.79 -22.48
C ILE A 10 19.92 -17.40 -21.00
N LEU A 11 21.02 -17.23 -20.26
CA LEU A 11 20.96 -16.82 -18.86
C LEU A 11 20.32 -15.44 -18.68
N GLY A 12 20.63 -14.51 -19.58
CA GLY A 12 20.05 -13.17 -19.59
C GLY A 12 18.53 -13.19 -19.86
N LEU A 13 18.06 -13.99 -20.82
CA LEU A 13 16.63 -14.14 -21.13
C LEU A 13 15.86 -14.75 -19.95
N ILE A 14 16.39 -15.81 -19.33
CA ILE A 14 15.80 -16.40 -18.13
C ILE A 14 15.73 -15.38 -16.99
N SER A 15 16.78 -14.57 -16.84
CA SER A 15 16.83 -13.51 -15.82
C SER A 15 15.83 -12.41 -16.10
N LEU A 16 15.69 -11.95 -17.35
CA LEU A 16 14.73 -10.94 -17.77
C LEU A 16 13.28 -11.32 -17.40
N LEU A 17 12.90 -12.58 -17.64
CA LEU A 17 11.55 -13.09 -17.32
C LEU A 17 11.28 -13.20 -15.80
N SER A 18 12.32 -13.24 -14.99
CA SER A 18 12.21 -13.44 -13.54
C SER A 18 12.54 -12.22 -12.71
N LEU A 19 13.09 -11.15 -13.31
CA LEU A 19 13.38 -9.91 -12.61
C LEU A 19 12.12 -9.14 -12.25
N LYS A 20 12.08 -8.56 -11.04
CA LYS A 20 11.00 -7.66 -10.61
C LYS A 20 11.08 -6.36 -11.42
N GLN A 21 9.91 -5.84 -11.77
CA GLN A 21 9.75 -4.57 -12.46
C GLN A 21 9.16 -3.55 -11.48
N GLU A 22 9.85 -2.43 -11.32
CA GLU A 22 9.50 -1.37 -10.38
C GLU A 22 9.73 0.01 -11.02
N SER A 23 9.12 1.08 -10.49
CA SER A 23 9.38 2.45 -10.98
C SER A 23 10.79 2.90 -10.65
N TYR A 24 11.22 2.66 -9.41
CA TYR A 24 12.52 3.06 -8.86
C TYR A 24 13.13 1.91 -8.08
N PRO A 25 14.47 1.88 -7.92
CA PRO A 25 15.12 0.89 -7.08
C PRO A 25 14.62 1.01 -5.62
N ASP A 26 14.50 -0.12 -4.91
CA ASP A 26 14.07 -0.17 -3.49
C ASP A 26 15.21 0.33 -2.57
N VAL A 27 15.48 1.64 -2.66
CA VAL A 27 16.46 2.35 -1.81
C VAL A 27 15.78 3.09 -0.66
N THR A 28 14.45 2.96 -0.54
CA THR A 28 13.69 3.65 0.49
C THR A 28 13.80 2.94 1.84
N PRO A 29 14.04 3.69 2.93
CA PRO A 29 14.05 3.11 4.26
C PRO A 29 12.74 2.36 4.55
N PRO A 30 12.80 1.12 5.09
CA PRO A 30 11.60 0.45 5.54
C PRO A 30 10.84 1.31 6.56
N GLN A 31 9.53 1.31 6.47
CA GLN A 31 8.67 2.13 7.32
C GLN A 31 7.64 1.27 8.04
N VAL A 32 7.40 1.60 9.31
CA VAL A 32 6.26 1.07 10.07
C VAL A 32 5.39 2.25 10.49
N ARG A 33 4.12 2.21 10.08
CA ARG A 33 3.13 3.19 10.49
C ARG A 33 2.31 2.65 11.65
N VAL A 34 2.25 3.43 12.71
CA VAL A 34 1.41 3.19 13.90
C VAL A 34 0.27 4.20 13.88
N SER A 35 -0.95 3.74 14.10
CA SER A 35 -2.13 4.61 14.13
C SER A 35 -3.02 4.26 15.31
N ALA A 36 -3.56 5.28 15.96
CA ALA A 36 -4.54 5.16 17.04
C ALA A 36 -5.68 6.15 16.81
N SER A 37 -6.90 5.76 17.18
CA SER A 37 -8.07 6.63 17.14
C SER A 37 -8.55 6.92 18.56
N TYR A 38 -8.73 8.21 18.86
CA TYR A 38 -9.29 8.69 20.14
C TYR A 38 -10.39 9.71 19.85
N GLN A 39 -11.55 9.22 19.47
CA GLN A 39 -12.70 10.05 19.07
C GLN A 39 -13.10 11.03 20.18
N GLY A 40 -13.26 12.32 19.81
CA GLY A 40 -13.64 13.38 20.71
C GLY A 40 -12.52 14.02 21.53
N ALA A 41 -11.28 13.50 21.44
CA ALA A 41 -10.11 14.13 22.05
C ALA A 41 -9.52 15.20 21.11
N SER A 42 -9.08 16.33 21.68
CA SER A 42 -8.30 17.33 20.93
C SER A 42 -6.89 16.85 20.63
N ALA A 43 -6.23 17.48 19.66
CA ALA A 43 -4.85 17.18 19.29
C ALA A 43 -3.89 17.22 20.51
N GLU A 44 -4.06 18.20 21.43
CA GLU A 44 -3.26 18.34 22.65
C GLU A 44 -3.47 17.17 23.63
N VAL A 45 -4.73 16.72 23.79
CA VAL A 45 -5.06 15.54 24.63
C VAL A 45 -4.44 14.29 24.03
N ILE A 46 -4.49 14.13 22.71
CA ILE A 46 -3.89 12.99 22.02
C ILE A 46 -2.36 13.01 22.16
N GLU A 47 -1.74 14.18 22.01
CA GLU A 47 -0.29 14.33 22.20
C GLU A 47 0.15 13.90 23.60
N SER A 48 -0.53 14.40 24.63
CA SER A 48 -0.14 14.12 26.03
C SER A 48 -0.45 12.70 26.48
N SER A 49 -1.59 12.12 26.06
CA SER A 49 -2.09 10.84 26.59
C SER A 49 -1.81 9.63 25.68
N VAL A 50 -1.58 9.84 24.40
CA VAL A 50 -1.37 8.76 23.42
C VAL A 50 0.02 8.85 22.80
N ALA A 51 0.36 10.00 22.19
CA ALA A 51 1.61 10.19 21.48
C ALA A 51 2.81 10.03 22.41
N THR A 52 2.83 10.75 23.52
CA THR A 52 3.93 10.70 24.51
C THR A 52 4.17 9.28 25.03
N VAL A 53 3.13 8.51 25.31
CA VAL A 53 3.22 7.13 25.79
C VAL A 53 3.83 6.20 24.75
N LEU A 54 3.34 6.28 23.50
CA LEU A 54 3.80 5.44 22.39
C LEU A 54 5.22 5.83 21.96
N GLU A 55 5.49 7.12 21.79
CA GLU A 55 6.79 7.62 21.32
C GLU A 55 7.91 7.32 22.31
N ASN A 56 7.70 7.55 23.60
CA ASN A 56 8.69 7.22 24.62
C ASN A 56 9.04 5.72 24.61
N LYS A 57 8.08 4.85 24.34
CA LYS A 57 8.32 3.41 24.30
C LYS A 57 8.94 2.94 23.00
N LEU A 58 8.55 3.54 21.89
CA LEU A 58 9.05 3.20 20.56
C LEU A 58 10.39 3.87 20.25
N ASN A 59 10.77 4.90 21.02
CA ASN A 59 12.08 5.50 20.91
C ASN A 59 13.17 4.49 21.28
N GLY A 60 14.09 4.27 20.36
CA GLY A 60 15.17 3.28 20.53
C GLY A 60 14.81 1.86 20.07
N VAL A 61 13.74 1.67 19.29
CA VAL A 61 13.52 0.42 18.55
C VAL A 61 14.76 0.10 17.72
N GLU A 62 15.15 -1.17 17.73
CA GLU A 62 16.32 -1.66 17.00
C GLU A 62 16.25 -1.28 15.51
N ASN A 63 17.36 -0.80 14.98
CA ASN A 63 17.52 -0.34 13.59
C ASN A 63 16.67 0.88 13.18
N MET A 64 15.95 1.53 14.09
CA MET A 64 15.26 2.79 13.81
C MET A 64 16.28 3.91 13.59
N THR A 65 16.01 4.74 12.57
CA THR A 65 16.81 5.92 12.22
C THR A 65 16.20 7.17 12.84
N TYR A 66 14.92 7.36 12.61
CA TYR A 66 14.11 8.45 13.15
C TYR A 66 12.63 8.09 13.10
N MET A 67 11.81 8.89 13.75
CA MET A 67 10.36 8.78 13.70
C MET A 67 9.73 10.16 13.50
N THR A 68 8.54 10.19 12.91
CA THR A 68 7.71 11.38 12.73
C THR A 68 6.30 11.08 13.18
N SER A 69 5.68 12.00 13.92
CA SER A 69 4.31 11.84 14.39
C SER A 69 3.43 13.03 14.03
N THR A 70 2.14 12.78 14.00
CA THR A 70 1.11 13.79 13.79
C THR A 70 -0.07 13.48 14.70
N SER A 71 -0.41 14.43 15.57
CA SER A 71 -1.61 14.41 16.40
C SER A 71 -2.64 15.39 15.82
N THR A 72 -3.83 14.91 15.55
CA THR A 72 -4.97 15.71 15.10
C THR A 72 -6.18 15.39 15.98
N ASP A 73 -7.22 16.20 15.92
CA ASP A 73 -8.45 15.92 16.66
C ASP A 73 -9.01 14.54 16.31
N GLY A 74 -9.10 13.67 17.31
CA GLY A 74 -9.58 12.30 17.19
C GLY A 74 -8.61 11.27 16.61
N SER A 75 -7.40 11.64 16.16
CA SER A 75 -6.49 10.71 15.46
C SER A 75 -5.01 10.97 15.74
N TYR A 76 -4.28 9.87 15.92
CA TYR A 76 -2.82 9.85 16.04
C TYR A 76 -2.19 8.98 14.96
N SER A 77 -1.09 9.44 14.38
CA SER A 77 -0.30 8.71 13.39
C SER A 77 1.19 8.92 13.63
N LEU A 78 1.93 7.82 13.77
CA LEU A 78 3.38 7.80 13.92
C LEU A 78 3.99 6.95 12.81
N THR A 79 5.04 7.45 12.17
CA THR A 79 5.81 6.70 11.18
C THR A 79 7.24 6.53 11.68
N LEU A 80 7.67 5.27 11.83
CA LEU A 80 9.04 4.90 12.18
C LEU A 80 9.79 4.54 10.90
N TYR A 81 10.99 5.08 10.75
CA TYR A 81 11.90 4.85 9.63
C TYR A 81 13.08 4.01 10.09
N PHE A 82 13.38 2.94 9.34
CA PHE A 82 14.42 1.99 9.68
C PHE A 82 15.59 2.06 8.71
N LYS A 83 16.75 1.53 9.09
CA LYS A 83 17.92 1.46 8.20
C LYS A 83 17.61 0.63 6.96
N VAL A 84 18.08 1.10 5.81
CA VAL A 84 17.97 0.38 4.55
C VAL A 84 18.61 -1.00 4.67
N GLY A 85 17.96 -2.03 4.10
CA GLY A 85 18.43 -3.41 4.16
C GLY A 85 17.98 -4.20 5.40
N THR A 86 17.21 -3.59 6.33
CA THR A 86 16.61 -4.32 7.47
C THR A 86 15.31 -5.03 7.05
N ASP A 87 15.03 -6.15 7.68
CA ASP A 87 13.82 -6.93 7.41
C ASP A 87 12.56 -6.19 7.89
N LYS A 88 11.65 -5.93 6.96
CA LYS A 88 10.39 -5.19 7.19
C LYS A 88 9.47 -5.89 8.19
N ASN A 89 9.45 -7.22 8.20
CA ASN A 89 8.61 -8.02 9.08
C ASN A 89 9.15 -8.05 10.51
N ILE A 90 10.48 -8.14 10.65
CA ILE A 90 11.13 -8.07 11.96
C ILE A 90 10.93 -6.69 12.57
N ASN A 91 11.09 -5.62 11.79
CA ASN A 91 10.83 -4.25 12.24
C ASN A 91 9.38 -4.08 12.72
N LEU A 92 8.40 -4.57 11.95
CA LEU A 92 6.99 -4.53 12.33
C LEU A 92 6.73 -5.31 13.62
N MET A 93 7.26 -6.52 13.74
CA MET A 93 7.10 -7.36 14.93
C MET A 93 7.69 -6.68 16.19
N ASN A 94 8.87 -6.07 16.09
CA ASN A 94 9.48 -5.33 17.19
C ASN A 94 8.62 -4.15 17.63
N VAL A 95 8.06 -3.38 16.67
CA VAL A 95 7.14 -2.28 16.98
C VAL A 95 5.88 -2.80 17.67
N GLN A 96 5.25 -3.85 17.14
CA GLN A 96 4.03 -4.45 17.73
C GLN A 96 4.26 -4.95 19.14
N ASN A 97 5.39 -5.62 19.41
CA ASN A 97 5.75 -6.10 20.74
C ASN A 97 5.90 -4.95 21.76
N LEU A 98 6.44 -3.81 21.34
CA LEU A 98 6.58 -2.65 22.20
C LEU A 98 5.24 -1.94 22.45
N ILE A 99 4.38 -1.85 21.44
CA ILE A 99 3.01 -1.29 21.60
C ILE A 99 2.23 -2.11 22.62
N GLN A 100 2.26 -3.44 22.54
CA GLN A 100 1.55 -4.31 23.48
C GLN A 100 1.96 -4.07 24.93
N ARG A 101 3.24 -3.76 25.21
CA ARG A 101 3.74 -3.49 26.56
C ARG A 101 3.19 -2.21 27.20
N VAL A 102 2.73 -1.26 26.39
CA VAL A 102 2.19 0.02 26.88
C VAL A 102 0.70 0.19 26.64
N GLN A 103 0.05 -0.81 26.06
CA GLN A 103 -1.38 -0.75 25.74
C GLN A 103 -2.25 -0.44 26.96
N SER A 104 -1.91 -0.98 28.14
CA SER A 104 -2.61 -0.72 29.39
C SER A 104 -2.43 0.69 29.95
N GLN A 105 -1.44 1.46 29.44
CA GLN A 105 -1.19 2.84 29.86
C GLN A 105 -1.94 3.86 29.02
N LEU A 106 -2.54 3.42 27.89
CA LEU A 106 -3.32 4.25 27.00
C LEU A 106 -4.73 4.50 27.55
N PRO A 107 -5.42 5.58 27.14
CA PRO A 107 -6.82 5.81 27.47
C PRO A 107 -7.73 4.62 27.12
N GLU A 108 -8.77 4.37 27.91
CA GLU A 108 -9.69 3.22 27.74
C GLU A 108 -10.28 3.16 26.31
N GLU A 109 -10.64 4.31 25.73
CA GLU A 109 -11.15 4.40 24.36
C GLU A 109 -10.11 3.92 23.32
N VAL A 110 -8.86 4.29 23.49
CA VAL A 110 -7.77 3.86 22.60
C VAL A 110 -7.45 2.36 22.79
N GLN A 111 -7.52 1.86 24.03
CA GLN A 111 -7.38 0.42 24.29
C GLN A 111 -8.50 -0.39 23.60
N ARG A 112 -9.73 0.12 23.63
CA ARG A 112 -10.90 -0.52 23.03
C ARG A 112 -10.88 -0.50 21.50
N THR A 113 -10.45 0.60 20.87
CA THR A 113 -10.30 0.71 19.42
C THR A 113 -9.03 0.01 18.92
N GLY A 114 -8.03 -0.08 19.77
CA GLY A 114 -6.74 -0.67 19.48
C GLY A 114 -5.77 0.29 18.79
N VAL A 115 -4.47 -0.03 18.92
CA VAL A 115 -3.39 0.63 18.18
C VAL A 115 -2.97 -0.30 17.05
N THR A 116 -2.99 0.19 15.82
CA THR A 116 -2.61 -0.59 14.65
C THR A 116 -1.21 -0.24 14.22
N ALA A 117 -0.39 -1.25 13.91
CA ALA A 117 0.92 -1.08 13.30
C ALA A 117 0.98 -1.88 12.00
N ILE A 118 1.36 -1.22 10.91
CA ILE A 118 1.49 -1.83 9.58
C ILE A 118 2.84 -1.48 8.97
N SER A 119 3.46 -2.45 8.31
CA SER A 119 4.60 -2.17 7.44
C SER A 119 4.11 -1.45 6.19
N ARG A 120 4.75 -0.34 5.85
CA ARG A 120 4.39 0.46 4.67
C ARG A 120 5.47 0.32 3.61
N SER A 121 5.06 -0.03 2.41
CA SER A 121 5.86 0.24 1.22
C SER A 121 5.79 1.75 0.93
N SER A 122 6.83 2.31 0.38
CA SER A 122 7.02 3.76 0.16
C SER A 122 6.02 4.44 -0.78
N GLY A 123 5.03 3.70 -1.28
CA GLY A 123 3.96 4.22 -2.15
C GLY A 123 2.64 4.44 -1.40
N ALA A 124 2.08 5.64 -1.50
CA ALA A 124 0.73 5.93 -1.07
C ALA A 124 -0.27 5.31 -2.06
N GLY A 125 -0.71 4.07 -1.83
CA GLY A 125 -1.72 3.40 -2.66
C GLY A 125 -1.22 3.09 -4.08
N ALA A 126 -0.97 1.84 -4.37
CA ALA A 126 -0.53 1.40 -5.69
C ALA A 126 -1.65 1.57 -6.74
N ILE A 127 -2.90 1.34 -6.31
CA ILE A 127 -4.09 1.46 -7.16
C ILE A 127 -5.15 2.22 -6.37
N ILE A 128 -5.75 3.23 -7.01
CA ILE A 128 -6.86 4.00 -6.47
C ILE A 128 -8.07 3.79 -7.37
N LEU A 129 -9.13 3.29 -6.76
CA LEU A 129 -10.43 3.08 -7.39
C LEU A 129 -11.45 4.02 -6.77
N THR A 130 -12.52 4.30 -7.49
CA THR A 130 -13.69 4.96 -6.95
C THR A 130 -14.93 4.13 -7.17
N LEU A 131 -15.77 4.12 -6.15
CA LEU A 131 -17.10 3.57 -6.19
C LEU A 131 -18.07 4.74 -6.34
N TYR A 132 -18.78 4.83 -7.43
CA TYR A 132 -19.68 5.94 -7.72
C TYR A 132 -21.04 5.44 -8.28
N PRO A 133 -22.13 6.20 -8.08
CA PRO A 133 -23.41 5.85 -8.64
C PRO A 133 -23.50 6.29 -10.10
N GLU A 134 -23.81 5.38 -11.00
CA GLU A 134 -24.18 5.69 -12.38
C GLU A 134 -25.63 6.22 -12.42
N TYR A 135 -26.50 5.58 -11.65
CA TYR A 135 -27.90 5.97 -11.42
C TYR A 135 -28.33 5.63 -9.97
N GLY A 136 -29.45 6.21 -9.52
CA GLY A 136 -29.94 6.04 -8.16
C GLY A 136 -29.48 7.16 -7.22
N ASN A 137 -30.12 7.21 -6.05
CA ASN A 137 -29.88 8.24 -5.05
C ASN A 137 -29.01 7.68 -3.91
N TRP A 138 -27.72 7.50 -4.19
CA TRP A 138 -26.75 6.99 -3.22
C TRP A 138 -26.06 8.13 -2.49
N SER A 139 -26.11 8.12 -1.18
CA SER A 139 -25.27 9.01 -0.38
C SER A 139 -23.80 8.52 -0.37
N GLN A 140 -22.90 9.41 -0.05
CA GLN A 140 -21.49 9.04 0.13
C GLN A 140 -21.30 8.01 1.24
N LEU A 141 -22.09 8.12 2.32
CA LEU A 141 -22.06 7.18 3.43
C LEU A 141 -22.48 5.77 2.99
N ASP A 142 -23.55 5.67 2.19
CA ASP A 142 -24.01 4.39 1.64
C ASP A 142 -22.95 3.73 0.76
N LEU A 143 -22.31 4.51 -0.14
CA LEU A 143 -21.25 4.02 -1.02
C LEU A 143 -20.03 3.54 -0.23
N THR A 144 -19.64 4.28 0.82
CA THR A 144 -18.49 3.92 1.67
C THR A 144 -18.76 2.64 2.44
N ASN A 145 -19.99 2.52 3.00
CA ASN A 145 -20.39 1.29 3.69
C ASN A 145 -20.49 0.10 2.73
N TYR A 146 -21.09 0.30 1.57
CA TYR A 146 -21.17 -0.74 0.54
C TYR A 146 -19.77 -1.22 0.16
N GLY A 147 -18.84 -0.29 -0.10
CA GLY A 147 -17.45 -0.60 -0.40
C GLY A 147 -16.74 -1.36 0.73
N SER A 148 -17.00 -0.96 1.98
CA SER A 148 -16.38 -1.57 3.16
C SER A 148 -16.90 -2.98 3.46
N ILE A 149 -18.18 -3.25 3.22
CA ILE A 149 -18.82 -4.53 3.54
C ILE A 149 -18.63 -5.54 2.39
N TYR A 150 -18.82 -5.12 1.14
CA TYR A 150 -18.93 -6.06 0.01
C TYR A 150 -17.69 -6.08 -0.90
N ILE A 151 -16.91 -5.00 -0.97
CA ILE A 151 -15.82 -4.87 -1.96
C ILE A 151 -14.45 -5.02 -1.30
N LYS A 152 -14.25 -4.43 -0.13
CA LYS A 152 -12.96 -4.41 0.57
C LYS A 152 -12.36 -5.80 0.74
N ASP A 153 -13.14 -6.75 1.27
CA ASP A 153 -12.63 -8.08 1.58
C ASP A 153 -12.37 -8.91 0.33
N GLU A 154 -13.11 -8.69 -0.75
CA GLU A 154 -12.85 -9.35 -2.02
C GLU A 154 -11.54 -8.87 -2.65
N LEU A 155 -11.29 -7.56 -2.63
CA LEU A 155 -10.05 -6.98 -3.13
C LEU A 155 -8.85 -7.34 -2.24
N LYS A 156 -9.05 -7.45 -0.92
CA LYS A 156 -7.99 -7.83 0.02
C LYS A 156 -7.49 -9.27 -0.17
N ARG A 157 -8.29 -10.15 -0.77
CA ARG A 157 -7.91 -11.54 -1.10
C ARG A 157 -7.12 -11.66 -2.40
N VAL A 158 -6.96 -10.59 -3.16
CA VAL A 158 -6.17 -10.60 -4.39
C VAL A 158 -4.69 -10.72 -4.02
N GLU A 159 -3.98 -11.61 -4.70
CA GLU A 159 -2.55 -11.85 -4.47
C GLU A 159 -1.75 -10.56 -4.68
N GLY A 160 -0.86 -10.26 -3.75
CA GLY A 160 -0.03 -9.05 -3.77
C GLY A 160 -0.65 -7.83 -3.10
N VAL A 161 -1.91 -7.89 -2.65
CA VAL A 161 -2.55 -6.84 -1.87
C VAL A 161 -2.13 -6.92 -0.41
N ALA A 162 -1.61 -5.83 0.15
CA ALA A 162 -1.30 -5.71 1.57
C ALA A 162 -2.53 -5.28 2.38
N ASP A 163 -3.20 -4.24 1.93
CA ASP A 163 -4.40 -3.71 2.58
C ASP A 163 -5.28 -2.96 1.59
N VAL A 164 -6.56 -2.84 1.93
CA VAL A 164 -7.57 -2.09 1.18
C VAL A 164 -8.25 -1.12 2.13
N GLY A 165 -8.04 0.17 1.91
CA GLY A 165 -8.74 1.24 2.61
C GLY A 165 -9.94 1.73 1.80
N VAL A 166 -11.08 1.93 2.46
CA VAL A 166 -12.26 2.59 1.85
C VAL A 166 -12.49 3.91 2.56
N PHE A 167 -12.47 4.99 1.80
CA PHE A 167 -12.56 6.36 2.30
C PHE A 167 -13.73 7.09 1.66
N GLY A 168 -14.31 8.05 2.42
CA GLY A 168 -15.45 8.85 1.98
C GLY A 168 -16.31 9.25 3.17
N GLY A 169 -17.57 8.86 3.20
CA GLY A 169 -18.52 9.18 4.24
C GLY A 169 -18.30 8.48 5.59
N GLY A 170 -17.26 7.65 5.75
CA GLY A 170 -17.03 6.87 6.96
C GLY A 170 -18.00 5.68 7.13
N ASN A 171 -17.98 5.08 8.32
CA ASN A 171 -18.90 4.00 8.67
C ASN A 171 -20.22 4.56 9.24
N TYR A 172 -21.26 3.76 9.20
CA TYR A 172 -22.49 4.10 9.93
C TYR A 172 -22.23 4.14 11.43
N SER A 173 -22.75 5.17 12.07
CA SER A 173 -22.69 5.35 13.52
C SER A 173 -24.00 5.94 14.03
N MET A 174 -24.38 5.55 15.24
CA MET A 174 -25.49 6.19 15.93
C MET A 174 -25.05 7.54 16.48
N ARG A 175 -25.59 8.63 15.95
CA ARG A 175 -25.27 10.01 16.34
C ARG A 175 -26.27 10.50 17.36
N ILE A 176 -25.78 10.97 18.50
CA ILE A 176 -26.58 11.53 19.59
C ILE A 176 -26.20 12.99 19.75
N TRP A 177 -27.01 13.88 19.23
CA TRP A 177 -26.84 15.32 19.29
C TRP A 177 -27.43 15.88 20.56
N LEU A 178 -26.59 16.10 21.57
CA LEU A 178 -27.02 16.62 22.88
C LEU A 178 -27.44 18.08 22.76
N ASP A 179 -28.53 18.43 23.42
CA ASP A 179 -29.01 19.82 23.55
C ASP A 179 -28.58 20.39 24.91
N PRO A 180 -27.61 21.32 24.94
CA PRO A 180 -27.06 21.85 26.18
C PRO A 180 -28.11 22.58 27.05
N GLN A 181 -29.13 23.21 26.42
CA GLN A 181 -30.16 23.95 27.15
C GLN A 181 -31.10 22.98 27.87
N LYS A 182 -31.53 21.91 27.20
CA LYS A 182 -32.36 20.88 27.82
C LYS A 182 -31.60 20.12 28.91
N MET A 183 -30.33 19.81 28.70
CA MET A 183 -29.46 19.18 29.70
C MET A 183 -29.34 20.06 30.96
N ALA A 184 -29.07 21.35 30.77
CA ALA A 184 -29.00 22.30 31.88
C ALA A 184 -30.33 22.43 32.64
N GLY A 185 -31.49 22.47 31.92
CA GLY A 185 -32.81 22.50 32.52
C GLY A 185 -33.17 21.29 33.36
N MET A 186 -32.58 20.13 33.03
CA MET A 186 -32.79 18.85 33.76
C MET A 186 -31.60 18.51 34.67
N ASN A 187 -30.59 19.38 34.77
CA ASN A 187 -29.38 19.19 35.54
C ASN A 187 -28.67 17.84 35.24
N ILE A 188 -28.53 17.53 33.94
CA ILE A 188 -27.90 16.31 33.44
C ILE A 188 -26.53 16.65 32.88
N SER A 189 -25.51 15.89 33.29
CA SER A 189 -24.13 16.01 32.76
C SER A 189 -23.87 15.10 31.56
N VAL A 190 -22.91 15.46 30.72
CA VAL A 190 -22.46 14.61 29.60
C VAL A 190 -21.97 13.25 30.09
N SER A 191 -21.32 13.21 31.25
CA SER A 191 -20.81 11.97 31.86
C SER A 191 -21.95 11.01 32.26
N GLU A 192 -23.08 11.53 32.74
CA GLU A 192 -24.27 10.70 33.03
C GLU A 192 -24.84 10.07 31.76
N VAL A 193 -24.89 10.85 30.67
CA VAL A 193 -25.37 10.35 29.37
C VAL A 193 -24.40 9.26 28.85
N GLN A 194 -23.09 9.48 28.89
CA GLN A 194 -22.09 8.47 28.48
C GLN A 194 -22.23 7.19 29.33
N THR A 195 -22.37 7.33 30.63
CA THR A 195 -22.53 6.19 31.54
C THR A 195 -23.84 5.41 31.27
N ALA A 196 -24.92 6.10 31.00
CA ALA A 196 -26.19 5.48 30.65
C ALA A 196 -26.12 4.69 29.35
N ILE A 197 -25.47 5.26 28.32
CA ILE A 197 -25.22 4.59 27.04
C ILE A 197 -24.34 3.36 27.26
N LYS A 198 -23.20 3.51 27.95
CA LYS A 198 -22.25 2.42 28.23
C LYS A 198 -22.94 1.24 28.95
N ASN A 199 -23.79 1.51 29.91
CA ASN A 199 -24.47 0.50 30.71
C ASN A 199 -25.60 -0.22 29.96
N GLN A 200 -26.32 0.48 29.07
CA GLN A 200 -27.48 -0.09 28.37
C GLN A 200 -27.14 -0.57 26.93
N ASN A 201 -26.05 -0.11 26.36
CA ASN A 201 -25.55 -0.57 25.04
C ASN A 201 -24.36 -1.53 25.19
N THR A 202 -24.56 -2.58 25.99
CA THR A 202 -23.53 -3.58 26.25
C THR A 202 -24.04 -4.98 25.97
N GLN A 203 -23.15 -5.86 25.51
CA GLN A 203 -23.46 -7.27 25.32
C GLN A 203 -22.90 -8.05 26.49
N VAL A 204 -23.81 -8.67 27.26
CA VAL A 204 -23.44 -9.46 28.43
C VAL A 204 -23.82 -10.91 28.20
N ALA A 205 -22.88 -11.82 28.53
CA ALA A 205 -23.18 -13.24 28.57
C ALA A 205 -23.96 -13.54 29.85
N THR A 206 -25.21 -13.91 29.70
CA THR A 206 -26.15 -14.10 30.84
C THR A 206 -26.16 -15.54 31.37
N GLY A 207 -25.42 -16.45 30.75
CA GLY A 207 -25.36 -17.86 31.16
C GLY A 207 -26.64 -18.64 30.82
N ALA A 208 -26.87 -19.72 31.56
CA ALA A 208 -28.03 -20.58 31.39
C ALA A 208 -28.57 -21.00 32.76
N LEU A 209 -29.90 -21.09 32.87
CA LEU A 209 -30.55 -21.71 34.01
C LEU A 209 -30.47 -23.23 33.91
N GLY A 210 -30.17 -23.89 35.02
CA GLY A 210 -30.03 -25.36 35.04
C GLY A 210 -28.69 -25.89 34.57
N GLN A 211 -27.64 -25.01 34.50
CA GLN A 211 -26.27 -25.43 34.16
C GLN A 211 -25.60 -26.09 35.38
N LEU A 212 -24.97 -27.24 35.15
CA LEU A 212 -24.24 -27.95 36.19
C LEU A 212 -23.05 -27.14 36.74
N PRO A 213 -22.69 -27.27 38.03
CA PRO A 213 -23.28 -28.17 39.01
C PRO A 213 -24.56 -27.61 39.66
N THR A 214 -25.62 -28.43 39.82
CA THR A 214 -26.85 -28.12 40.52
C THR A 214 -27.09 -29.19 41.59
N ASP A 215 -27.72 -28.82 42.72
CA ASP A 215 -28.01 -29.74 43.82
C ASP A 215 -29.11 -30.73 43.47
N GLU A 216 -29.93 -30.44 42.45
CA GLU A 216 -30.98 -31.30 41.94
C GLU A 216 -30.81 -31.54 40.46
N ALA A 217 -31.11 -32.78 39.99
CA ALA A 217 -31.05 -33.12 38.56
C ALA A 217 -32.15 -32.35 37.81
N GLN A 218 -31.78 -31.33 37.08
CA GLN A 218 -32.67 -30.59 36.19
C GLN A 218 -32.68 -31.19 34.80
N ALA A 219 -33.88 -31.47 34.29
CA ALA A 219 -34.09 -32.05 32.96
C ALA A 219 -33.97 -31.03 31.82
N LEU A 220 -33.90 -29.74 32.12
CA LEU A 220 -33.94 -28.68 31.13
C LEU A 220 -32.91 -27.58 31.44
N GLN A 221 -32.04 -27.29 30.45
CA GLN A 221 -31.14 -26.14 30.49
C GLN A 221 -31.72 -25.03 29.60
N LEU A 222 -31.97 -23.85 30.15
CA LEU A 222 -32.50 -22.69 29.44
C LEU A 222 -31.42 -21.64 29.30
N THR A 223 -30.94 -21.40 28.08
CA THR A 223 -30.00 -20.32 27.79
C THR A 223 -30.73 -18.97 27.85
N LEU A 224 -30.23 -18.08 28.71
CA LEU A 224 -30.76 -16.73 28.82
C LEU A 224 -30.18 -15.88 27.66
N LYS A 225 -31.04 -15.15 26.98
CA LYS A 225 -30.67 -14.17 25.96
C LYS A 225 -31.01 -12.77 26.41
N THR A 226 -30.04 -11.87 26.40
CA THR A 226 -30.27 -10.44 26.52
C THR A 226 -30.41 -9.79 25.15
N PRO A 227 -31.04 -8.63 25.02
CA PRO A 227 -31.21 -7.90 23.75
C PRO A 227 -29.88 -7.59 23.03
N GLY A 228 -28.74 -7.62 23.72
CA GLY A 228 -27.46 -7.30 23.14
C GLY A 228 -27.22 -5.80 22.94
N ARG A 229 -26.34 -5.46 21.98
CA ARG A 229 -26.13 -4.07 21.58
C ARG A 229 -27.34 -3.53 20.85
N LEU A 230 -27.64 -2.25 21.10
CA LEU A 230 -28.72 -1.55 20.44
C LEU A 230 -28.34 -1.25 18.96
N ASP A 231 -29.29 -1.45 18.06
CA ASP A 231 -29.09 -1.34 16.61
C ASP A 231 -30.10 -0.40 15.92
N ASP A 232 -31.13 0.07 16.65
CA ASP A 232 -32.17 0.96 16.11
C ASP A 232 -32.17 2.31 16.84
N VAL A 233 -32.47 3.39 16.11
CA VAL A 233 -32.60 4.77 16.60
C VAL A 233 -33.56 4.84 17.79
N LYS A 234 -34.74 4.18 17.71
CA LYS A 234 -35.73 4.16 18.77
C LYS A 234 -35.24 3.51 20.06
N GLN A 235 -34.38 2.51 19.97
CA GLN A 235 -33.77 1.87 21.14
C GLN A 235 -32.85 2.86 21.85
N PHE A 236 -31.99 3.59 21.10
CA PHE A 236 -31.15 4.63 21.68
C PHE A 236 -31.92 5.80 22.25
N GLU A 237 -33.00 6.25 21.61
CA GLU A 237 -33.89 7.29 22.12
C GLU A 237 -34.50 6.92 23.47
N ASN A 238 -34.78 5.63 23.71
CA ASN A 238 -35.39 5.13 24.92
C ASN A 238 -34.41 4.76 26.03
N ILE A 239 -33.10 4.93 25.85
CA ILE A 239 -32.15 4.75 26.95
C ILE A 239 -32.51 5.69 28.10
N VAL A 240 -32.60 5.12 29.29
CA VAL A 240 -32.92 5.86 30.51
C VAL A 240 -31.64 6.43 31.10
N ILE A 241 -31.56 7.75 31.24
CA ILE A 241 -30.40 8.46 31.81
C ILE A 241 -30.55 8.52 33.33
N ARG A 242 -31.72 8.90 33.79
CA ARG A 242 -32.04 9.05 35.23
C ARG A 242 -33.46 8.64 35.50
N SER A 243 -33.66 7.93 36.60
CA SER A 243 -35.01 7.68 37.19
C SER A 243 -35.18 8.57 38.40
N ASN A 244 -36.26 9.35 38.41
CA ASN A 244 -36.58 10.25 39.50
C ASN A 244 -37.36 9.51 40.59
N THR A 245 -37.40 10.09 41.78
CA THR A 245 -38.12 9.51 42.95
C THR A 245 -39.65 9.46 42.80
N ASP A 246 -40.20 10.24 41.86
CA ASP A 246 -41.60 10.26 41.49
C ASP A 246 -41.99 9.16 40.47
N GLY A 247 -41.01 8.34 40.03
CA GLY A 247 -41.22 7.31 39.05
C GLY A 247 -41.08 7.77 37.60
N SER A 248 -40.84 9.07 37.36
CA SER A 248 -40.58 9.58 36.02
C SER A 248 -39.13 9.22 35.57
N ASN A 249 -38.98 8.96 34.29
CA ASN A 249 -37.67 8.63 33.69
C ASN A 249 -37.25 9.69 32.66
N VAL A 250 -36.05 10.20 32.79
CA VAL A 250 -35.45 11.04 31.77
C VAL A 250 -34.73 10.15 30.77
N LYS A 251 -35.08 10.26 29.50
CA LYS A 251 -34.54 9.45 28.39
C LYS A 251 -33.68 10.30 27.47
N ILE A 252 -32.88 9.64 26.63
CA ILE A 252 -32.04 10.35 25.66
C ILE A 252 -32.85 11.26 24.75
N LYS A 253 -34.02 10.83 24.27
CA LYS A 253 -34.92 11.65 23.42
C LYS A 253 -35.38 12.97 24.07
N ASP A 254 -35.35 13.08 25.38
CA ASP A 254 -35.78 14.27 26.09
C ASP A 254 -34.71 15.39 26.03
N ILE A 255 -33.44 15.02 25.89
CA ILE A 255 -32.29 15.93 25.90
C ILE A 255 -31.45 15.90 24.61
N ALA A 256 -31.77 15.01 23.69
CA ALA A 256 -30.94 14.83 22.47
C ALA A 256 -31.80 14.42 21.27
N ARG A 257 -31.26 14.65 20.08
CA ARG A 257 -31.74 14.08 18.83
C ARG A 257 -30.83 12.88 18.47
N VAL A 258 -31.43 11.75 18.15
CA VAL A 258 -30.75 10.53 17.75
C VAL A 258 -30.98 10.27 16.28
N GLU A 259 -29.91 9.98 15.53
CA GLU A 259 -30.01 9.64 14.11
C GLU A 259 -28.92 8.67 13.71
N LEU A 260 -29.17 7.86 12.68
CA LEU A 260 -28.14 7.08 12.02
C LEU A 260 -27.39 7.99 11.05
N GLY A 261 -26.10 8.15 11.24
CA GLY A 261 -25.26 9.02 10.43
C GLY A 261 -23.84 8.49 10.25
N ALA A 262 -22.92 9.33 9.81
CA ALA A 262 -21.53 8.95 9.67
C ALA A 262 -20.77 9.01 11.00
N GLU A 263 -19.82 8.09 11.20
CA GLU A 263 -18.90 8.13 12.34
C GLU A 263 -18.07 9.43 12.35
N SER A 264 -17.68 9.93 11.18
CA SER A 264 -16.98 11.20 10.99
C SER A 264 -17.42 11.88 9.70
N TYR A 265 -17.52 13.20 9.72
CA TYR A 265 -17.81 14.04 8.55
C TYR A 265 -16.58 14.81 8.05
N SER A 266 -15.38 14.45 8.53
CA SER A 266 -14.13 15.15 8.19
C SER A 266 -13.61 14.84 6.78
N ASN A 267 -14.05 13.73 6.19
CA ASN A 267 -13.61 13.30 4.86
C ASN A 267 -14.77 13.34 3.87
N LEU A 268 -14.50 13.89 2.69
CA LEU A 268 -15.45 13.94 1.58
C LEU A 268 -14.81 13.35 0.33
N GLY A 269 -15.45 12.31 -0.25
CA GLY A 269 -15.03 11.72 -1.52
C GLY A 269 -15.95 12.17 -2.65
N LEU A 270 -15.38 12.80 -3.66
CA LEU A 270 -16.11 13.24 -4.84
C LEU A 270 -15.39 12.77 -6.12
N VAL A 271 -16.16 12.33 -7.10
CA VAL A 271 -15.70 12.05 -8.46
C VAL A 271 -16.58 12.83 -9.44
N ASN A 272 -15.95 13.73 -10.20
CA ASN A 272 -16.65 14.61 -11.12
C ASN A 272 -17.82 15.38 -10.46
N GLY A 273 -17.63 15.81 -9.21
CA GLY A 273 -18.65 16.53 -8.44
C GLY A 273 -19.78 15.68 -7.86
N LYS A 274 -19.76 14.35 -8.06
CA LYS A 274 -20.75 13.42 -7.51
C LYS A 274 -20.20 12.71 -6.28
N PRO A 275 -21.05 12.39 -5.28
CA PRO A 275 -20.64 11.59 -4.11
C PRO A 275 -20.00 10.26 -4.54
N SER A 276 -18.88 9.91 -3.92
CA SER A 276 -18.18 8.67 -4.23
C SER A 276 -17.46 8.13 -3.00
N ALA A 277 -17.19 6.83 -2.98
CA ALA A 277 -16.24 6.23 -2.05
C ALA A 277 -14.92 5.97 -2.77
N VAL A 278 -13.80 6.31 -2.13
CA VAL A 278 -12.46 6.09 -2.66
C VAL A 278 -11.90 4.82 -2.05
N VAL A 279 -11.49 3.88 -2.90
CA VAL A 279 -10.88 2.62 -2.51
C VAL A 279 -9.39 2.67 -2.83
N VAL A 280 -8.56 2.60 -1.82
CA VAL A 280 -7.10 2.64 -1.94
C VAL A 280 -6.54 1.24 -1.69
N ILE A 281 -5.87 0.68 -2.68
CA ILE A 281 -5.22 -0.62 -2.60
C ILE A 281 -3.74 -0.41 -2.38
N SER A 282 -3.23 -0.94 -1.27
CA SER A 282 -1.81 -0.94 -0.93
C SER A 282 -1.19 -2.27 -1.33
N GLN A 283 -0.01 -2.21 -1.91
CA GLN A 283 0.76 -3.36 -2.39
C GLN A 283 1.61 -3.94 -1.24
N LEU A 284 1.76 -5.27 -1.23
CA LEU A 284 2.79 -5.92 -0.41
C LEU A 284 4.19 -5.50 -0.90
N PRO A 285 5.16 -5.33 0.01
CA PRO A 285 6.50 -4.86 -0.34
C PRO A 285 7.21 -5.70 -1.41
N ASP A 286 6.91 -7.00 -1.46
CA ASP A 286 7.54 -7.95 -2.39
C ASP A 286 6.69 -8.30 -3.62
N ALA A 287 5.50 -7.73 -3.74
CA ALA A 287 4.61 -8.01 -4.87
C ALA A 287 5.07 -7.29 -6.14
N ASN A 288 4.87 -7.92 -7.29
CA ASN A 288 5.04 -7.27 -8.58
C ASN A 288 3.81 -6.44 -8.91
N ILE A 289 3.95 -5.13 -9.07
CA ILE A 289 2.85 -4.19 -9.26
C ILE A 289 2.07 -4.44 -10.55
N ILE A 290 2.73 -4.90 -11.63
CA ILE A 290 2.08 -5.19 -12.91
C ILE A 290 1.16 -6.41 -12.78
N ASN A 291 1.63 -7.46 -12.10
CA ASN A 291 0.82 -8.65 -11.82
C ASN A 291 -0.33 -8.32 -10.88
N LEU A 292 -0.07 -7.53 -9.84
CA LEU A 292 -1.10 -7.02 -8.93
C LEU A 292 -2.18 -6.25 -9.69
N SER A 293 -1.80 -5.29 -10.54
CA SER A 293 -2.76 -4.51 -11.35
C SER A 293 -3.61 -5.41 -12.24
N LYS A 294 -3.01 -6.38 -12.93
CA LYS A 294 -3.75 -7.34 -13.76
C LYS A 294 -4.76 -8.14 -12.93
N ALA A 295 -4.35 -8.64 -11.77
CA ALA A 295 -5.22 -9.41 -10.88
C ALA A 295 -6.35 -8.55 -10.31
N VAL A 296 -6.06 -7.32 -9.88
CA VAL A 296 -7.07 -6.35 -9.42
C VAL A 296 -8.03 -5.98 -10.55
N LYS A 297 -7.54 -5.73 -11.79
CA LYS A 297 -8.40 -5.43 -12.95
C LYS A 297 -9.35 -6.59 -13.26
N ALA A 298 -8.86 -7.82 -13.23
CA ALA A 298 -9.70 -9.01 -13.40
C ALA A 298 -10.78 -9.10 -12.32
N LYS A 299 -10.39 -8.89 -11.03
CA LYS A 299 -11.33 -8.94 -9.90
C LYS A 299 -12.35 -7.81 -9.93
N VAL A 300 -11.95 -6.60 -10.27
CA VAL A 300 -12.87 -5.44 -10.42
C VAL A 300 -13.87 -5.69 -11.55
N ASN A 301 -13.45 -6.26 -12.67
CA ASN A 301 -14.37 -6.61 -13.76
C ASN A 301 -15.40 -7.67 -13.33
N GLU A 302 -14.95 -8.68 -12.58
CA GLU A 302 -15.84 -9.68 -11.95
C GLU A 302 -16.85 -9.02 -11.01
N ILE A 303 -16.37 -8.13 -10.11
CA ILE A 303 -17.24 -7.39 -9.20
C ILE A 303 -18.24 -6.52 -9.98
N ASN A 304 -17.77 -5.73 -10.95
CA ASN A 304 -18.64 -4.85 -11.77
C ASN A 304 -19.73 -5.62 -12.51
N SER A 305 -19.47 -6.87 -12.94
CA SER A 305 -20.48 -7.71 -13.61
C SER A 305 -21.63 -8.13 -12.68
N ARG A 306 -21.39 -8.12 -11.36
CA ARG A 306 -22.36 -8.50 -10.32
C ARG A 306 -23.03 -7.30 -9.67
N LEU A 307 -22.49 -6.09 -9.85
CA LEU A 307 -23.05 -4.87 -9.29
C LEU A 307 -24.36 -4.51 -10.01
N THR A 308 -25.49 -4.66 -9.30
CA THR A 308 -26.82 -4.49 -9.89
C THR A 308 -27.49 -3.16 -9.55
N ASN A 309 -27.02 -2.46 -8.53
CA ASN A 309 -27.73 -1.32 -7.93
C ASN A 309 -27.31 0.05 -8.49
N GLY A 310 -26.84 0.10 -9.74
CA GLY A 310 -26.42 1.36 -10.35
C GLY A 310 -25.09 1.89 -9.83
N ILE A 311 -24.33 1.07 -9.11
CA ILE A 311 -22.99 1.39 -8.62
C ILE A 311 -21.96 0.83 -9.60
N LYS A 312 -20.89 1.60 -9.86
CA LYS A 312 -19.75 1.18 -10.66
C LYS A 312 -18.43 1.48 -9.96
N ILE A 313 -17.44 0.64 -10.24
CA ILE A 313 -16.06 0.86 -9.85
C ILE A 313 -15.28 1.36 -11.05
N GLN A 314 -14.55 2.46 -10.88
CA GLN A 314 -13.68 3.07 -11.89
C GLN A 314 -12.27 3.24 -11.34
N TYR A 315 -11.26 3.10 -12.21
CA TYR A 315 -9.88 3.39 -11.90
C TYR A 315 -9.64 4.90 -11.94
N VAL A 316 -8.97 5.42 -10.90
CA VAL A 316 -8.51 6.82 -10.84
C VAL A 316 -7.01 6.86 -11.05
N LYS A 317 -6.30 5.91 -10.43
CA LYS A 317 -4.85 5.81 -10.51
C LYS A 317 -4.44 4.35 -10.51
N ASP A 318 -3.51 4.00 -11.39
CA ASP A 318 -2.84 2.70 -11.41
C ASP A 318 -1.36 2.93 -11.71
N ASP A 319 -0.52 2.72 -10.71
CA ASP A 319 0.93 2.92 -10.87
C ASP A 319 1.53 1.92 -11.86
N ALA A 320 0.89 0.76 -12.06
CA ALA A 320 1.35 -0.23 -13.04
C ALA A 320 1.19 0.28 -14.48
N ASP A 321 0.14 1.03 -14.80
CA ASP A 321 -0.05 1.58 -16.14
C ASP A 321 1.06 2.59 -16.48
N PHE A 322 1.40 3.47 -15.51
CA PHE A 322 2.51 4.42 -15.67
C PHE A 322 3.85 3.69 -15.89
N ILE A 323 4.14 2.67 -15.08
CA ILE A 323 5.36 1.87 -15.21
C ILE A 323 5.40 1.17 -16.57
N HIS A 324 4.30 0.55 -16.97
CA HIS A 324 4.22 -0.18 -18.23
C HIS A 324 4.45 0.72 -19.45
N GLU A 325 3.81 1.90 -19.49
CA GLU A 325 4.02 2.87 -20.58
C GLU A 325 5.44 3.44 -20.57
N SER A 326 5.98 3.77 -19.38
CA SER A 326 7.35 4.24 -19.27
C SER A 326 8.37 3.19 -19.72
N MET A 327 8.16 1.92 -19.38
CA MET A 327 9.03 0.83 -19.80
C MET A 327 8.98 0.63 -21.32
N LYS A 328 7.80 0.68 -21.94
CA LYS A 328 7.67 0.62 -23.40
C LYS A 328 8.40 1.75 -24.10
N GLU A 329 8.31 2.97 -23.59
CA GLU A 329 9.00 4.13 -24.15
C GLU A 329 10.52 3.96 -24.09
N VAL A 330 11.05 3.45 -22.98
CA VAL A 330 12.47 3.17 -22.84
C VAL A 330 12.90 2.00 -23.73
N GLU A 331 12.11 0.91 -23.82
CA GLU A 331 12.36 -0.20 -24.73
C GLU A 331 12.43 0.28 -26.20
N PHE A 332 11.47 1.11 -26.61
CA PHE A 332 11.51 1.73 -27.94
C PHE A 332 12.75 2.59 -28.14
N THR A 333 13.13 3.36 -27.13
CA THR A 333 14.35 4.21 -27.16
C THR A 333 15.62 3.37 -27.29
N ILE A 334 15.72 2.24 -26.60
CA ILE A 334 16.85 1.31 -26.72
C ILE A 334 16.94 0.78 -28.15
N LEU A 335 15.83 0.32 -28.73
CA LEU A 335 15.78 -0.21 -30.08
C LEU A 335 16.13 0.87 -31.13
N LEU A 336 15.57 2.07 -30.96
CA LEU A 336 15.86 3.21 -31.85
C LEU A 336 17.32 3.63 -31.78
N THR A 337 17.88 3.72 -30.56
CA THR A 337 19.30 4.05 -30.35
C THR A 337 20.22 2.99 -30.99
N ALA A 338 19.94 1.71 -30.76
CA ALA A 338 20.69 0.64 -31.37
C ALA A 338 20.64 0.71 -32.92
N LEU A 339 19.47 0.99 -33.50
CA LEU A 339 19.31 1.15 -34.94
C LEU A 339 20.12 2.32 -35.48
N ILE A 340 20.03 3.49 -34.87
CA ILE A 340 20.80 4.70 -35.27
C ILE A 340 22.29 4.42 -35.21
N VAL A 341 22.74 3.78 -34.13
CA VAL A 341 24.13 3.43 -33.94
C VAL A 341 24.62 2.48 -35.06
N VAL A 342 23.86 1.45 -35.41
CA VAL A 342 24.18 0.51 -36.49
C VAL A 342 24.30 1.25 -37.84
N ILE A 343 23.38 2.20 -38.10
CA ILE A 343 23.43 3.02 -39.33
C ILE A 343 24.71 3.88 -39.37
N ILE A 344 25.04 4.52 -38.25
CA ILE A 344 26.25 5.34 -38.12
C ILE A 344 27.50 4.48 -38.38
N ILE A 345 27.61 3.32 -37.74
CA ILE A 345 28.72 2.39 -37.92
C ILE A 345 28.86 1.97 -39.38
N PHE A 346 27.74 1.63 -40.03
CA PHE A 346 27.72 1.25 -41.44
C PHE A 346 28.23 2.37 -42.35
N LEU A 347 27.82 3.61 -42.08
CA LEU A 347 28.28 4.78 -42.84
C LEU A 347 29.78 5.06 -42.67
N PHE A 348 30.31 4.88 -41.46
CA PHE A 348 31.74 5.13 -41.19
C PHE A 348 32.66 4.00 -41.66
N LEU A 349 32.27 2.74 -41.48
CA LEU A 349 33.06 1.59 -41.86
C LEU A 349 32.99 1.25 -43.35
N GLY A 350 31.88 1.59 -44.03
CA GLY A 350 31.64 1.32 -45.44
C GLY A 350 31.62 -0.17 -45.81
N ASP A 351 31.55 -1.06 -44.80
CA ASP A 351 31.61 -2.51 -44.98
C ASP A 351 30.54 -3.21 -44.18
N GLY A 352 29.61 -3.90 -44.86
CA GLY A 352 28.49 -4.58 -44.23
C GLY A 352 28.89 -5.76 -43.33
N MET A 353 29.96 -6.49 -43.70
CA MET A 353 30.45 -7.61 -42.88
C MET A 353 31.11 -7.12 -41.58
N ALA A 354 31.84 -6.01 -41.64
CA ALA A 354 32.40 -5.38 -40.45
C ALA A 354 31.33 -4.81 -39.50
N THR A 355 30.23 -4.31 -40.05
CA THR A 355 29.08 -3.79 -39.28
C THR A 355 28.30 -4.89 -38.58
N LEU A 356 28.32 -6.13 -39.08
CA LEU A 356 27.57 -7.25 -38.48
C LEU A 356 28.07 -7.63 -37.08
N VAL A 357 29.37 -7.39 -36.79
CA VAL A 357 29.94 -7.69 -35.45
C VAL A 357 29.33 -6.80 -34.35
N PRO A 358 29.29 -5.47 -34.44
CA PRO A 358 28.61 -4.63 -33.48
C PRO A 358 27.12 -4.94 -33.39
N CYS A 359 26.43 -5.21 -34.51
CA CYS A 359 25.02 -5.60 -34.53
C CYS A 359 24.75 -6.85 -33.70
N ALA A 360 25.69 -7.81 -33.64
CA ALA A 360 25.55 -9.00 -32.80
C ALA A 360 25.97 -8.75 -31.35
N THR A 361 26.95 -7.88 -31.12
CA THR A 361 27.48 -7.60 -29.77
C THR A 361 26.52 -6.83 -28.91
N ILE A 362 25.77 -5.83 -29.47
CA ILE A 362 24.82 -5.02 -28.75
C ILE A 362 23.73 -5.88 -28.07
N PRO A 363 22.97 -6.74 -28.76
CA PRO A 363 21.97 -7.58 -28.13
C PRO A 363 22.55 -8.54 -27.09
N VAL A 364 23.73 -9.11 -27.35
CA VAL A 364 24.38 -10.04 -26.41
C VAL A 364 24.76 -9.35 -25.11
N SER A 365 25.30 -8.14 -25.16
CA SER A 365 25.68 -7.38 -23.96
C SER A 365 24.46 -6.87 -23.19
N LEU A 366 23.45 -6.35 -23.89
CA LEU A 366 22.22 -5.90 -23.26
C LEU A 366 21.48 -7.02 -22.54
N VAL A 367 21.28 -8.15 -23.21
CA VAL A 367 20.62 -9.31 -22.60
C VAL A 367 21.46 -9.89 -21.46
N GLY A 368 22.79 -9.94 -21.64
CA GLY A 368 23.73 -10.39 -20.60
C GLY A 368 23.68 -9.52 -19.34
N THR A 369 23.42 -8.23 -19.47
CA THR A 369 23.30 -7.32 -18.31
C THR A 369 22.13 -7.70 -17.39
N PHE A 370 21.02 -8.24 -17.91
CA PHE A 370 19.92 -8.70 -17.07
C PHE A 370 20.31 -9.87 -16.16
N PHE A 371 21.23 -10.73 -16.61
CA PHE A 371 21.80 -11.76 -15.74
C PHE A 371 22.64 -11.14 -14.61
N ALA A 372 23.45 -10.14 -14.89
CA ALA A 372 24.21 -9.43 -13.88
C ALA A 372 23.30 -8.71 -12.88
N LEU A 373 22.28 -7.98 -13.36
CA LEU A 373 21.29 -7.34 -12.49
C LEU A 373 20.66 -8.34 -11.52
N LYS A 374 20.27 -9.52 -12.01
CA LYS A 374 19.70 -10.58 -11.16
C LYS A 374 20.70 -11.13 -10.15
N ALA A 375 21.95 -11.36 -10.56
CA ALA A 375 23.01 -11.85 -9.68
C ALA A 375 23.32 -10.88 -8.54
N PHE A 376 23.21 -9.56 -8.78
CA PHE A 376 23.40 -8.52 -7.77
C PHE A 376 22.10 -8.17 -7.01
N GLY A 377 20.98 -8.86 -7.23
CA GLY A 377 19.71 -8.61 -6.55
C GLY A 377 19.07 -7.27 -6.94
N MET A 378 19.42 -6.72 -8.09
CA MET A 378 18.87 -5.47 -8.62
C MET A 378 17.55 -5.73 -9.36
N THR A 379 16.70 -4.69 -9.47
CA THR A 379 15.41 -4.74 -10.18
C THR A 379 15.51 -4.04 -11.54
N ILE A 380 14.58 -4.36 -12.44
CA ILE A 380 14.35 -3.58 -13.65
C ILE A 380 13.53 -2.35 -13.25
N ASN A 381 14.08 -1.18 -13.41
CA ASN A 381 13.44 0.10 -13.12
C ASN A 381 13.90 1.17 -14.12
N LEU A 382 13.26 2.33 -14.09
CA LEU A 382 13.57 3.41 -15.02
C LEU A 382 15.06 3.79 -15.01
N LEU A 383 15.73 3.81 -13.85
CA LEU A 383 17.14 4.16 -13.75
C LEU A 383 18.03 3.09 -14.36
N SER A 384 17.76 1.79 -14.12
CA SER A 384 18.51 0.70 -14.72
C SER A 384 18.33 0.64 -16.24
N LEU A 385 17.12 0.96 -16.74
CA LEU A 385 16.87 1.04 -18.18
C LEU A 385 17.56 2.24 -18.83
N PHE A 386 17.56 3.43 -18.20
CA PHE A 386 18.35 4.56 -18.69
C PHE A 386 19.85 4.28 -18.68
N ALA A 387 20.35 3.57 -17.67
CA ALA A 387 21.74 3.12 -17.65
C ALA A 387 22.06 2.17 -18.82
N LEU A 388 21.11 1.29 -19.19
CA LEU A 388 21.23 0.43 -20.36
C LEU A 388 21.30 1.23 -21.67
N VAL A 389 20.47 2.27 -21.83
CA VAL A 389 20.52 3.17 -23.00
C VAL A 389 21.92 3.81 -23.12
N LEU A 390 22.44 4.31 -22.00
CA LEU A 390 23.79 4.91 -21.96
C LEU A 390 24.89 3.88 -22.27
N ALA A 391 24.74 2.66 -21.72
CA ALA A 391 25.71 1.58 -21.95
C ALA A 391 25.80 1.14 -23.42
N VAL A 392 24.69 1.24 -24.19
CA VAL A 392 24.73 0.97 -25.64
C VAL A 392 25.81 1.80 -26.33
N GLY A 393 25.89 3.10 -26.02
CA GLY A 393 26.93 3.98 -26.61
C GLY A 393 28.34 3.51 -26.26
N VAL A 394 28.60 3.20 -24.99
CA VAL A 394 29.94 2.76 -24.54
C VAL A 394 30.36 1.42 -25.17
N VAL A 395 29.43 0.46 -25.20
CA VAL A 395 29.68 -0.87 -25.80
C VAL A 395 30.01 -0.77 -27.30
N VAL A 396 29.33 0.15 -27.98
CA VAL A 396 29.53 0.38 -29.40
C VAL A 396 30.87 1.04 -29.70
N ASP A 397 31.25 2.03 -28.90
CA ASP A 397 32.55 2.70 -29.08
C ASP A 397 33.69 1.71 -28.93
N ASP A 398 33.66 0.80 -27.96
CA ASP A 398 34.65 -0.25 -27.80
C ASP A 398 34.64 -1.20 -29.00
N ALA A 399 33.46 -1.59 -29.50
CA ALA A 399 33.36 -2.47 -30.67
C ALA A 399 33.90 -1.81 -31.93
N ILE A 400 33.67 -0.51 -32.15
CA ILE A 400 34.18 0.26 -33.30
C ILE A 400 35.69 0.28 -33.28
N VAL A 401 36.30 0.64 -32.15
CA VAL A 401 37.76 0.72 -32.01
C VAL A 401 38.43 -0.61 -32.31
N VAL A 402 37.87 -1.72 -31.83
CA VAL A 402 38.40 -3.06 -32.09
C VAL A 402 38.30 -3.42 -33.57
N ILE A 403 37.16 -3.17 -34.21
CA ILE A 403 36.96 -3.51 -35.63
C ILE A 403 37.82 -2.65 -36.54
N GLU A 404 37.94 -1.36 -36.27
CA GLU A 404 38.79 -0.45 -37.03
C GLU A 404 40.25 -0.91 -36.95
N ASN A 405 40.72 -1.30 -35.77
CA ASN A 405 42.09 -1.81 -35.59
C ASN A 405 42.32 -3.13 -36.35
N VAL A 406 41.35 -4.06 -36.28
CA VAL A 406 41.39 -5.31 -37.03
C VAL A 406 41.41 -5.06 -38.54
N LYS A 407 40.55 -4.18 -39.04
CA LYS A 407 40.49 -3.82 -40.47
C LYS A 407 41.81 -3.21 -40.96
N ARG A 408 42.39 -2.29 -40.21
CA ARG A 408 43.70 -1.72 -40.53
C ARG A 408 44.78 -2.78 -40.64
N HIS A 409 44.82 -3.75 -39.72
CA HIS A 409 45.80 -4.85 -39.81
C HIS A 409 45.57 -5.80 -40.99
N ILE A 410 44.32 -5.99 -41.39
CA ILE A 410 44.00 -6.76 -42.61
C ILE A 410 44.45 -5.99 -43.85
N GLU A 411 44.27 -4.68 -43.94
CA GLU A 411 44.72 -3.80 -45.01
C GLU A 411 46.28 -3.76 -45.10
N GLU A 412 46.96 -3.90 -43.95
CA GLU A 412 48.43 -4.06 -43.86
C GLU A 412 48.93 -5.46 -44.37
N GLY A 413 48.01 -6.33 -44.80
CA GLY A 413 48.34 -7.66 -45.35
C GLY A 413 48.44 -8.78 -44.31
N LYS A 414 48.02 -8.58 -43.05
CA LYS A 414 47.97 -9.64 -42.04
C LYS A 414 46.76 -10.56 -42.26
N SER A 415 46.89 -11.84 -41.97
CA SER A 415 45.76 -12.75 -42.03
C SER A 415 44.73 -12.37 -40.96
N ALA A 416 43.43 -12.62 -41.20
CA ALA A 416 42.32 -12.28 -40.28
C ALA A 416 42.54 -12.83 -38.86
N ILE A 417 43.13 -14.03 -38.73
CA ILE A 417 43.44 -14.65 -37.43
C ILE A 417 44.51 -13.86 -36.67
N ILE A 418 45.54 -13.38 -37.36
CA ILE A 418 46.64 -12.60 -36.76
C ILE A 418 46.16 -11.18 -36.44
N ALA A 419 45.30 -10.60 -37.28
CA ALA A 419 44.73 -9.27 -37.10
C ALA A 419 43.83 -9.17 -35.86
N THR A 420 43.19 -10.28 -35.44
CA THR A 420 42.34 -10.35 -34.25
C THR A 420 43.08 -10.73 -32.97
N GLN A 421 44.37 -11.12 -33.05
CA GLN A 421 45.19 -11.35 -31.86
C GLN A 421 45.53 -10.01 -31.21
N PRO A 422 45.42 -9.86 -29.86
CA PRO A 422 45.81 -8.65 -29.18
C PRO A 422 47.31 -8.41 -29.42
N SER A 423 47.63 -7.50 -30.37
CA SER A 423 49.00 -7.03 -30.55
C SER A 423 49.37 -6.21 -29.31
N GLN A 424 50.34 -6.72 -28.55
CA GLN A 424 50.99 -5.90 -27.52
C GLN A 424 51.60 -4.64 -28.20
N PRO A 425 51.61 -3.50 -27.66
CA PRO A 425 51.20 -2.84 -26.40
C PRO A 425 50.37 -1.54 -26.59
N SER A 426 49.50 -1.43 -27.56
CA SER A 426 48.75 -0.19 -27.78
C SER A 426 47.61 0.06 -26.73
N TYR A 427 47.28 -0.92 -25.92
CA TYR A 427 46.28 -0.75 -24.83
C TYR A 427 46.83 0.01 -23.62
N SER A 428 48.15 0.19 -23.46
CA SER A 428 48.74 0.92 -22.33
C SER A 428 48.56 2.44 -22.42
N LEU A 429 48.14 2.97 -23.59
CA LEU A 429 47.96 4.41 -23.80
C LEU A 429 46.54 4.88 -23.55
N LEU A 430 45.54 4.02 -23.64
CA LEU A 430 44.10 4.37 -23.39
C LEU A 430 43.71 4.42 -21.90
N TRP A 431 44.48 3.78 -21.02
CA TRP A 431 44.24 3.78 -19.57
C TRP A 431 45.07 4.82 -18.79
N LYS A 432 45.75 5.74 -19.48
CA LYS A 432 46.59 6.81 -18.90
C LYS A 432 46.04 8.23 -19.11
N LYS A 433 44.72 8.37 -19.40
CA LYS A 433 44.09 9.70 -19.38
C LYS A 433 42.92 9.74 -18.42
#